data_47cc2e23c217fb4369d5344e5bacc757
#
_entry.id   47cc2e23c217fb4369d5344e5bacc757
#
_cell.length_a   1.000
_cell.length_b   1.000
_cell.length_c   1.000
_cell.angle_alpha   90.00
_cell.angle_beta   90.00
_cell.angle_gamma   90.00
#
_symmetry.space_group_name_H-M   'P 1'
#
loop_
_entity.id
_entity.type
_entity.pdbx_description
1 polymer ?
#
loop_
_entity_poly.entity_id
_entity_poly.type
_entity_poly.pdbx_seq_one_letter_code
_entity_poly.pdbx_strand_id
1 'polypeptide(L)'
;LRIHYLDEGPKDAEPIVLFHGEPTWSYLFRKMIPVFKEAGYRVVVPDMVGFGKSDKFESKYDYSYEHHIEVMKELVERLDLKNATHFGQDWGGLVGLRVVAEMPDRFQQIIVSNTGMVAGKGAAAWITRRMVELAVWWNGPITFEELKTAAKDALNSENSSTSDGVSMFTKWIAHSYYSEDMDIVGIIETFGRLELSDGEKRAYEAPYPSGKYKAGAHVWPYLIPTQLKENEKYWQEVYEKWDKPFLVAFGGEERITIRMKDDFVNRIPNPTIITLGGAGHFVQEEVGPELAQIIIDFIEGKEVNDLLASQN
;
A
#
# COMPACT_ATOMS: atom_id res chain seq x y z
N LEU A 1 -11.48 18.29 8.96
CA LEU A 1 -11.33 16.93 8.47
C LEU A 1 -11.27 15.97 9.65
N ARG A 2 -12.11 14.93 9.65
CA ARG A 2 -12.10 13.88 10.67
C ARG A 2 -11.41 12.65 10.10
N ILE A 3 -10.44 12.11 10.83
CA ILE A 3 -9.77 10.86 10.52
C ILE A 3 -10.20 9.83 11.55
N HIS A 4 -10.76 8.73 11.06
CA HIS A 4 -10.99 7.56 11.87
C HIS A 4 -9.70 6.74 11.96
N TYR A 5 -9.42 6.20 13.11
CA TYR A 5 -8.33 5.23 13.31
C TYR A 5 -8.69 4.25 14.43
N LEU A 6 -8.16 3.06 14.33
CA LEU A 6 -8.13 2.11 15.44
C LEU A 6 -6.86 2.38 16.24
N ASP A 7 -6.96 2.29 17.56
CA ASP A 7 -5.84 2.45 18.49
C ASP A 7 -6.02 1.42 19.61
N GLU A 8 -5.46 0.26 19.39
CA GLU A 8 -5.69 -0.97 20.14
C GLU A 8 -4.44 -1.37 20.94
N GLY A 9 -4.63 -2.10 22.04
CA GLY A 9 -3.54 -2.50 22.92
C GLY A 9 -3.17 -1.45 23.99
N PRO A 10 -2.10 -1.69 24.78
CA PRO A 10 -1.65 -0.78 25.82
C PRO A 10 -1.13 0.54 25.22
N LYS A 11 -1.54 1.68 25.77
CA LYS A 11 -1.21 2.99 25.21
C LYS A 11 0.25 3.40 25.40
N ASP A 12 0.92 2.79 26.34
CA ASP A 12 2.32 2.99 26.71
C ASP A 12 3.27 1.97 26.06
N ALA A 13 2.72 0.98 25.32
CA ALA A 13 3.51 0.02 24.58
C ALA A 13 4.07 0.62 23.26
N GLU A 14 5.10 -0.03 22.72
CA GLU A 14 5.67 0.34 21.43
C GLU A 14 4.62 0.27 20.31
N PRO A 15 4.45 1.34 19.54
CA PRO A 15 3.40 1.39 18.52
C PRO A 15 3.83 0.74 17.22
N ILE A 16 2.92 -0.07 16.66
CA ILE A 16 2.94 -0.54 15.27
C ILE A 16 1.89 0.27 14.52
N VAL A 17 2.32 0.98 13.47
CA VAL A 17 1.45 1.83 12.65
C VAL A 17 1.22 1.13 11.32
N LEU A 18 -0.03 0.77 11.04
CA LEU A 18 -0.42 -0.01 9.87
C LEU A 18 -1.17 0.89 8.88
N PHE A 19 -0.57 1.16 7.72
CA PHE A 19 -1.19 1.96 6.67
C PHE A 19 -1.72 1.07 5.55
N HIS A 20 -3.02 1.21 5.27
CA HIS A 20 -3.72 0.45 4.22
C HIS A 20 -3.48 1.04 2.83
N GLY A 21 -3.73 0.20 1.82
CA GLY A 21 -3.70 0.58 0.42
C GLY A 21 -5.07 0.70 -0.23
N GLU A 22 -5.07 0.85 -1.55
CA GLU A 22 -6.28 0.97 -2.36
C GLU A 22 -6.85 -0.42 -2.71
N PRO A 23 -8.16 -0.57 -2.72
CA PRO A 23 -9.23 0.34 -2.30
C PRO A 23 -9.73 0.02 -0.87
N THR A 24 -8.85 -0.44 0.00
CA THR A 24 -9.16 -0.98 1.32
C THR A 24 -9.27 0.11 2.40
N TRP A 25 -9.38 -0.31 3.65
CA TRP A 25 -9.41 0.53 4.84
C TRP A 25 -8.92 -0.27 6.05
N SER A 26 -8.96 0.25 7.26
CA SER A 26 -8.42 -0.41 8.46
C SER A 26 -8.95 -1.85 8.68
N TYR A 27 -10.08 -2.20 8.08
CA TYR A 27 -10.63 -3.57 8.10
C TYR A 27 -9.70 -4.61 7.49
N LEU A 28 -8.83 -4.22 6.56
CA LEU A 28 -7.79 -5.08 5.96
C LEU A 28 -6.91 -5.74 7.03
N PHE A 29 -6.65 -5.04 8.13
CA PHE A 29 -5.76 -5.51 9.19
C PHE A 29 -6.45 -6.31 10.30
N ARG A 30 -7.76 -6.61 10.19
CA ARG A 30 -8.54 -7.28 11.25
C ARG A 30 -7.97 -8.63 11.70
N LYS A 31 -7.25 -9.34 10.81
CA LYS A 31 -6.60 -10.62 11.12
C LYS A 31 -5.25 -10.45 11.83
N MET A 32 -4.56 -9.32 11.61
CA MET A 32 -3.25 -9.01 12.19
C MET A 32 -3.34 -8.36 13.56
N ILE A 33 -4.31 -7.45 13.76
CA ILE A 33 -4.47 -6.68 15.00
C ILE A 33 -4.52 -7.57 16.26
N PRO A 34 -5.29 -8.66 16.33
CA PRO A 34 -5.30 -9.53 17.51
C PRO A 34 -3.93 -10.10 17.87
N VAL A 35 -3.15 -10.51 16.86
CA VAL A 35 -1.81 -11.09 17.05
C VAL A 35 -0.86 -10.09 17.68
N PHE A 36 -0.83 -8.85 17.18
CA PHE A 36 -0.01 -7.78 17.76
C PHE A 36 -0.44 -7.43 19.19
N LYS A 37 -1.76 -7.37 19.46
CA LYS A 37 -2.30 -7.08 20.79
C LYS A 37 -1.94 -8.16 21.80
N GLU A 38 -2.04 -9.43 21.43
CA GLU A 38 -1.67 -10.57 22.29
C GLU A 38 -0.17 -10.55 22.61
N ALA A 39 0.65 -10.07 21.69
CA ALA A 39 2.09 -9.86 21.92
C ALA A 39 2.40 -8.59 22.73
N GLY A 40 1.40 -7.79 23.09
CA GLY A 40 1.57 -6.62 23.96
C GLY A 40 1.87 -5.30 23.24
N TYR A 41 1.78 -5.23 21.93
CA TYR A 41 2.00 -4.00 21.17
C TYR A 41 0.78 -3.08 21.15
N ARG A 42 1.04 -1.76 21.03
CA ARG A 42 0.02 -0.79 20.63
C ARG A 42 -0.10 -0.79 19.11
N VAL A 43 -1.32 -0.92 18.60
CA VAL A 43 -1.58 -0.99 17.15
C VAL A 43 -2.41 0.21 16.73
N VAL A 44 -1.86 1.05 15.84
CA VAL A 44 -2.53 2.23 15.31
C VAL A 44 -2.80 2.04 13.83
N VAL A 45 -4.09 2.08 13.44
CA VAL A 45 -4.52 1.77 12.07
C VAL A 45 -5.48 2.85 11.58
N PRO A 46 -4.99 3.90 10.91
CA PRO A 46 -5.86 4.93 10.36
C PRO A 46 -6.58 4.47 9.10
N ASP A 47 -7.76 5.02 8.89
CA ASP A 47 -8.40 5.09 7.58
C ASP A 47 -7.93 6.37 6.90
N MET A 48 -7.31 6.27 5.74
CA MET A 48 -6.84 7.44 4.99
C MET A 48 -8.01 8.29 4.48
N VAL A 49 -7.76 9.55 4.19
CA VAL A 49 -8.78 10.48 3.65
C VAL A 49 -9.43 9.85 2.41
N GLY A 50 -10.74 9.79 2.38
CA GLY A 50 -11.48 9.16 1.27
C GLY A 50 -11.81 7.68 1.47
N PHE A 51 -11.30 7.05 2.54
CA PHE A 51 -11.45 5.62 2.78
C PHE A 51 -12.09 5.34 4.16
N GLY A 52 -12.55 4.10 4.33
CA GLY A 52 -13.07 3.61 5.59
C GLY A 52 -14.11 4.55 6.21
N LYS A 53 -13.94 4.87 7.47
CA LYS A 53 -14.81 5.76 8.24
C LYS A 53 -14.30 7.21 8.32
N SER A 54 -13.18 7.52 7.67
CA SER A 54 -12.67 8.88 7.54
C SER A 54 -13.53 9.73 6.60
N ASP A 55 -13.43 11.05 6.74
CA ASP A 55 -14.12 11.98 5.85
C ASP A 55 -13.69 11.76 4.39
N LYS A 56 -14.64 11.96 3.47
CA LYS A 56 -14.49 11.77 2.04
C LYS A 56 -14.86 13.05 1.30
N PHE A 57 -13.97 13.51 0.42
CA PHE A 57 -14.32 14.54 -0.54
C PHE A 57 -15.10 13.90 -1.70
N GLU A 58 -16.11 14.59 -2.21
CA GLU A 58 -16.90 14.13 -3.35
C GLU A 58 -16.17 14.34 -4.68
N SER A 59 -15.25 15.29 -4.73
CA SER A 59 -14.46 15.61 -5.93
C SER A 59 -13.09 14.96 -5.86
N LYS A 60 -12.71 14.20 -6.89
CA LYS A 60 -11.37 13.64 -7.05
C LYS A 60 -10.26 14.70 -7.15
N TYR A 61 -10.60 15.93 -7.47
CA TYR A 61 -9.65 17.05 -7.56
C TYR A 61 -9.25 17.61 -6.19
N ASP A 62 -9.96 17.24 -5.12
CA ASP A 62 -9.66 17.66 -3.74
C ASP A 62 -8.65 16.73 -3.05
N TYR A 63 -8.22 15.66 -3.73
CA TYR A 63 -7.20 14.74 -3.24
C TYR A 63 -5.85 15.03 -3.87
N SER A 64 -4.80 14.93 -3.07
CA SER A 64 -3.43 14.91 -3.56
C SER A 64 -2.57 13.95 -2.73
N TYR A 65 -1.49 13.44 -3.32
CA TYR A 65 -0.56 12.57 -2.61
C TYR A 65 0.00 13.28 -1.36
N GLU A 66 0.37 14.54 -1.53
CA GLU A 66 0.92 15.40 -0.46
C GLU A 66 -0.06 15.58 0.70
N HIS A 67 -1.35 15.78 0.41
CA HIS A 67 -2.39 15.92 1.43
C HIS A 67 -2.50 14.65 2.30
N HIS A 68 -2.41 13.47 1.71
CA HIS A 68 -2.39 12.21 2.48
C HIS A 68 -1.18 12.12 3.41
N ILE A 69 0.00 12.53 2.94
CA ILE A 69 1.21 12.56 3.75
C ILE A 69 1.04 13.49 4.94
N GLU A 70 0.60 14.74 4.71
CA GLU A 70 0.43 15.74 5.77
C GLU A 70 -0.58 15.29 6.83
N VAL A 71 -1.70 14.71 6.42
CA VAL A 71 -2.70 14.19 7.36
C VAL A 71 -2.15 13.04 8.20
N MET A 72 -1.37 12.13 7.61
CA MET A 72 -0.78 11.02 8.37
C MET A 72 0.36 11.49 9.28
N LYS A 73 1.14 12.49 8.88
CA LYS A 73 2.12 13.14 9.78
C LYS A 73 1.44 13.79 10.98
N GLU A 74 0.37 14.53 10.74
CA GLU A 74 -0.41 15.16 11.82
C GLU A 74 -0.98 14.08 12.78
N LEU A 75 -1.41 12.94 12.28
CA LEU A 75 -1.85 11.82 13.12
C LEU A 75 -0.71 11.31 14.02
N VAL A 76 0.47 11.06 13.44
CA VAL A 76 1.67 10.61 14.19
C VAL A 76 2.05 11.61 15.27
N GLU A 77 1.97 12.91 14.99
CA GLU A 77 2.27 13.98 15.94
C GLU A 77 1.22 14.06 17.05
N ARG A 78 -0.07 14.08 16.70
CA ARG A 78 -1.18 14.20 17.67
C ARG A 78 -1.27 13.03 18.63
N LEU A 79 -0.92 11.83 18.17
CA LEU A 79 -0.84 10.63 19.01
C LEU A 79 0.50 10.50 19.74
N ASP A 80 1.43 11.43 19.50
CA ASP A 80 2.82 11.43 20.01
C ASP A 80 3.52 10.08 19.85
N LEU A 81 3.36 9.46 18.67
CA LEU A 81 3.96 8.16 18.39
C LEU A 81 5.48 8.31 18.31
N LYS A 82 6.19 7.45 19.06
CA LYS A 82 7.65 7.41 19.14
C LYS A 82 8.13 5.98 19.09
N ASN A 83 9.32 5.76 18.57
CA ASN A 83 9.90 4.42 18.36
C ASN A 83 8.93 3.49 17.61
N ALA A 84 8.15 4.05 16.69
CA ALA A 84 7.12 3.32 15.99
C ALA A 84 7.71 2.35 14.97
N THR A 85 7.06 1.21 14.80
CA THR A 85 7.26 0.33 13.66
C THR A 85 6.25 0.70 12.59
N HIS A 86 6.71 1.04 11.39
CA HIS A 86 5.84 1.27 10.24
C HIS A 86 5.63 -0.02 9.46
N PHE A 87 4.39 -0.36 9.15
CA PHE A 87 4.02 -1.34 8.14
C PHE A 87 3.17 -0.68 7.06
N GLY A 88 3.57 -0.83 5.79
CA GLY A 88 2.82 -0.31 4.65
C GLY A 88 2.73 -1.29 3.50
N GLN A 89 1.53 -1.46 2.96
CA GLN A 89 1.24 -2.22 1.75
C GLN A 89 0.55 -1.30 0.75
N ASP A 90 0.87 -1.45 -0.55
CA ASP A 90 0.30 -0.65 -1.63
C ASP A 90 0.42 0.86 -1.34
N TRP A 91 -0.65 1.65 -1.41
CA TRP A 91 -0.63 3.08 -1.05
C TRP A 91 -0.22 3.34 0.40
N GLY A 92 -0.45 2.39 1.31
CA GLY A 92 0.05 2.48 2.67
C GLY A 92 1.57 2.54 2.74
N GLY A 93 2.27 1.86 1.84
CA GLY A 93 3.71 2.00 1.67
C GLY A 93 4.09 3.32 1.00
N LEU A 94 3.41 3.71 -0.08
CA LEU A 94 3.66 4.97 -0.78
C LEU A 94 3.58 6.19 0.16
N VAL A 95 2.49 6.32 0.91
CA VAL A 95 2.30 7.41 1.88
C VAL A 95 3.18 7.21 3.11
N GLY A 96 3.23 6.00 3.66
CA GLY A 96 3.93 5.71 4.89
C GLY A 96 5.44 5.93 4.79
N LEU A 97 6.06 5.50 3.71
CA LEU A 97 7.48 5.77 3.47
C LEU A 97 7.78 7.29 3.41
N ARG A 98 6.87 8.10 2.87
CA ARG A 98 7.03 9.56 2.90
C ARG A 98 6.89 10.11 4.32
N VAL A 99 5.91 9.63 5.09
CA VAL A 99 5.76 10.00 6.51
C VAL A 99 7.01 9.64 7.30
N VAL A 100 7.54 8.42 7.13
CA VAL A 100 8.78 8.00 7.79
C VAL A 100 9.97 8.86 7.37
N ALA A 101 10.11 9.15 6.07
CA ALA A 101 11.22 9.95 5.57
C ALA A 101 11.20 11.41 6.08
N GLU A 102 10.03 11.96 6.33
CA GLU A 102 9.86 13.32 6.84
C GLU A 102 9.90 13.40 8.38
N MET A 103 9.77 12.25 9.06
CA MET A 103 9.78 12.13 10.54
C MET A 103 10.65 10.94 11.02
N PRO A 104 11.90 10.77 10.54
CA PRO A 104 12.68 9.55 10.74
C PRO A 104 12.97 9.22 12.21
N ASP A 105 12.99 10.25 13.07
CA ASP A 105 13.22 10.09 14.51
C ASP A 105 12.03 9.46 15.25
N ARG A 106 10.85 9.45 14.64
CA ARG A 106 9.65 8.84 15.20
C ARG A 106 9.59 7.33 14.96
N PHE A 107 10.37 6.82 14.01
CA PHE A 107 10.30 5.42 13.57
C PHE A 107 11.60 4.67 13.87
N GLN A 108 11.45 3.49 14.45
CA GLN A 108 12.54 2.59 14.81
C GLN A 108 12.76 1.51 13.75
N GLN A 109 11.70 1.08 13.07
CA GLN A 109 11.75 0.00 12.11
C GLN A 109 10.74 0.23 10.98
N ILE A 110 11.03 -0.34 9.83
CA ILE A 110 10.16 -0.27 8.64
C ILE A 110 9.92 -1.66 8.11
N ILE A 111 8.68 -1.96 7.82
CA ILE A 111 8.24 -3.15 7.08
C ILE A 111 7.46 -2.70 5.86
N VAL A 112 7.87 -3.18 4.69
CA VAL A 112 7.15 -2.95 3.44
C VAL A 112 6.69 -4.28 2.84
N SER A 113 5.47 -4.28 2.31
CA SER A 113 4.89 -5.45 1.64
C SER A 113 4.12 -4.99 0.40
N ASN A 114 4.37 -5.62 -0.74
CA ASN A 114 3.65 -5.37 -1.99
C ASN A 114 3.41 -3.87 -2.27
N THR A 115 4.47 -3.09 -2.25
CA THR A 115 4.45 -1.64 -2.39
C THR A 115 5.71 -1.14 -3.09
N GLY A 116 5.82 0.17 -3.26
CA GLY A 116 6.99 0.86 -3.79
C GLY A 116 7.06 2.31 -3.34
N MET A 117 8.14 2.96 -3.67
CA MET A 117 8.22 4.42 -3.65
C MET A 117 8.73 4.87 -5.02
N VAL A 118 7.79 4.91 -5.98
CA VAL A 118 8.09 5.21 -7.40
C VAL A 118 8.77 6.56 -7.51
N ALA A 119 9.94 6.57 -8.13
CA ALA A 119 10.82 7.72 -8.17
C ALA A 119 11.35 8.02 -9.57
N GLY A 120 11.86 9.24 -9.77
CA GLY A 120 12.44 9.63 -11.06
C GLY A 120 13.28 10.90 -10.94
N LYS A 121 14.35 10.97 -11.75
CA LYS A 121 15.33 12.06 -11.69
C LYS A 121 15.07 13.15 -12.71
N GLY A 122 15.21 14.40 -12.28
CA GLY A 122 15.29 15.57 -13.16
C GLY A 122 14.16 15.68 -14.18
N ALA A 123 14.52 15.91 -15.44
CA ALA A 123 13.57 16.02 -16.56
C ALA A 123 12.85 14.69 -16.87
N ALA A 124 13.50 13.55 -16.62
CA ALA A 124 12.90 12.25 -16.84
C ALA A 124 11.64 12.04 -16.01
N ALA A 125 11.62 12.49 -14.75
CA ALA A 125 10.43 12.43 -13.91
C ALA A 125 9.24 13.18 -14.53
N TRP A 126 9.47 14.38 -15.03
CA TRP A 126 8.44 15.17 -15.71
C TRP A 126 7.95 14.48 -16.99
N ILE A 127 8.87 13.94 -17.81
CA ILE A 127 8.53 13.21 -19.03
C ILE A 127 7.69 11.97 -18.69
N THR A 128 8.12 11.17 -17.74
CA THR A 128 7.39 9.96 -17.29
C THR A 128 5.97 10.32 -16.85
N ARG A 129 5.81 11.35 -16.02
CA ARG A 129 4.49 11.82 -15.62
C ARG A 129 3.62 12.17 -16.83
N ARG A 130 4.15 12.96 -17.79
CA ARG A 130 3.41 13.34 -19.00
C ARG A 130 3.06 12.15 -19.90
N MET A 131 3.96 11.18 -20.00
CA MET A 131 3.69 9.94 -20.73
C MET A 131 2.56 9.13 -20.09
N VAL A 132 2.53 9.02 -18.76
CA VAL A 132 1.44 8.36 -18.05
C VAL A 132 0.12 9.10 -18.24
N GLU A 133 0.10 10.42 -18.07
CA GLU A 133 -1.09 11.27 -18.29
C GLU A 133 -1.64 11.10 -19.72
N LEU A 134 -0.76 11.10 -20.72
CA LEU A 134 -1.14 10.89 -22.14
C LEU A 134 -1.65 9.46 -22.38
N ALA A 135 -1.00 8.45 -21.81
CA ALA A 135 -1.43 7.06 -21.96
C ALA A 135 -2.80 6.81 -21.30
N VAL A 136 -3.05 7.40 -20.14
CA VAL A 136 -4.35 7.35 -19.48
C VAL A 136 -5.43 8.02 -20.32
N TRP A 137 -5.14 9.21 -20.86
CA TRP A 137 -6.05 9.92 -21.74
C TRP A 137 -6.32 9.13 -23.04
N TRP A 138 -5.29 8.53 -23.62
CA TRP A 138 -5.41 7.70 -24.84
C TRP A 138 -6.23 6.43 -24.62
N ASN A 139 -6.04 5.77 -23.48
CA ASN A 139 -6.82 4.58 -23.11
C ASN A 139 -8.31 4.94 -22.97
N GLY A 140 -8.64 6.14 -22.47
CA GLY A 140 -10.01 6.52 -22.16
C GLY A 140 -10.64 5.64 -21.07
N PRO A 141 -11.97 5.59 -20.99
CA PRO A 141 -12.68 4.72 -20.06
C PRO A 141 -12.40 3.24 -20.34
N ILE A 142 -11.96 2.50 -19.32
CA ILE A 142 -11.71 1.06 -19.38
C ILE A 142 -12.69 0.36 -18.43
N THR A 143 -13.36 -0.66 -18.91
CA THR A 143 -14.26 -1.48 -18.09
C THR A 143 -13.47 -2.38 -17.13
N PHE A 144 -14.12 -2.85 -16.07
CA PHE A 144 -13.48 -3.78 -15.14
C PHE A 144 -13.12 -5.12 -15.82
N GLU A 145 -13.92 -5.59 -16.79
CA GLU A 145 -13.62 -6.81 -17.55
C GLU A 145 -12.37 -6.66 -18.44
N GLU A 146 -12.20 -5.48 -19.07
CA GLU A 146 -10.98 -5.19 -19.85
C GLU A 146 -9.75 -5.12 -18.93
N LEU A 147 -9.90 -4.57 -17.71
CA LEU A 147 -8.85 -4.53 -16.71
C LEU A 147 -8.50 -5.93 -16.24
N LYS A 148 -9.48 -6.78 -15.91
CA LYS A 148 -9.27 -8.20 -15.52
C LYS A 148 -8.55 -8.97 -16.61
N THR A 149 -8.92 -8.75 -17.87
CA THR A 149 -8.26 -9.38 -19.01
C THR A 149 -6.79 -8.95 -19.08
N ALA A 150 -6.52 -7.64 -18.99
CA ALA A 150 -5.16 -7.12 -19.02
C ALA A 150 -4.31 -7.62 -17.83
N ALA A 151 -4.90 -7.73 -16.64
CA ALA A 151 -4.25 -8.30 -15.46
C ALA A 151 -3.91 -9.78 -15.69
N LYS A 152 -4.84 -10.56 -16.23
CA LYS A 152 -4.65 -11.98 -16.53
C LYS A 152 -3.56 -12.21 -17.59
N ASP A 153 -3.51 -11.39 -18.62
CA ASP A 153 -2.48 -11.45 -19.66
C ASP A 153 -1.10 -11.13 -19.07
N ALA A 154 -1.02 -10.09 -18.22
CA ALA A 154 0.20 -9.73 -17.53
C ALA A 154 0.68 -10.83 -16.55
N LEU A 155 -0.25 -11.54 -15.92
CA LEU A 155 0.04 -12.67 -15.01
C LEU A 155 0.57 -13.90 -15.75
N ASN A 156 0.09 -14.16 -16.97
CA ASN A 156 0.43 -15.37 -17.75
C ASN A 156 1.68 -15.19 -18.63
N SER A 157 2.18 -13.97 -18.81
CA SER A 157 3.37 -13.72 -19.62
C SER A 157 4.63 -14.06 -18.82
N GLU A 158 5.25 -15.19 -19.07
CA GLU A 158 6.57 -15.58 -18.52
C GLU A 158 7.69 -14.57 -18.90
N ASN A 159 7.46 -13.78 -19.92
CA ASN A 159 8.30 -12.69 -20.40
C ASN A 159 7.54 -11.35 -20.35
N SER A 160 7.05 -10.96 -19.16
CA SER A 160 6.42 -9.63 -19.08
C SER A 160 7.43 -8.55 -19.48
N SER A 161 7.34 -8.11 -20.72
CA SER A 161 8.15 -7.00 -21.22
C SER A 161 7.82 -5.76 -20.36
N THR A 162 8.77 -4.84 -20.22
CA THR A 162 8.50 -3.55 -19.57
C THR A 162 7.28 -2.84 -20.16
N SER A 163 6.97 -3.10 -21.45
CA SER A 163 5.80 -2.56 -22.14
C SER A 163 4.47 -3.08 -21.57
N ASP A 164 4.38 -4.37 -21.21
CA ASP A 164 3.13 -4.97 -20.74
C ASP A 164 2.77 -4.50 -19.32
N GLY A 165 3.78 -4.35 -18.45
CA GLY A 165 3.59 -3.79 -17.12
C GLY A 165 3.18 -2.32 -17.13
N VAL A 166 3.76 -1.51 -18.01
CA VAL A 166 3.35 -0.10 -18.21
C VAL A 166 1.93 -0.05 -18.77
N SER A 167 1.60 -0.93 -19.72
CA SER A 167 0.25 -1.02 -20.29
C SER A 167 -0.79 -1.38 -19.23
N MET A 168 -0.53 -2.38 -18.39
CA MET A 168 -1.44 -2.77 -17.31
C MET A 168 -1.62 -1.64 -16.29
N PHE A 169 -0.54 -1.01 -15.86
CA PHE A 169 -0.57 0.12 -14.91
C PHE A 169 -1.36 1.32 -15.46
N THR A 170 -1.15 1.71 -16.71
CA THR A 170 -1.90 2.82 -17.32
C THR A 170 -3.37 2.50 -17.53
N LYS A 171 -3.71 1.23 -17.82
CA LYS A 171 -5.11 0.77 -17.87
C LYS A 171 -5.75 0.77 -16.46
N TRP A 172 -5.01 0.37 -15.43
CA TRP A 172 -5.46 0.49 -14.05
C TRP A 172 -5.79 1.93 -13.67
N ILE A 173 -4.87 2.87 -13.96
CA ILE A 173 -5.13 4.30 -13.73
C ILE A 173 -6.35 4.77 -14.53
N ALA A 174 -6.47 4.39 -15.79
CA ALA A 174 -7.58 4.79 -16.65
C ALA A 174 -8.91 4.23 -16.13
N HIS A 175 -8.96 2.95 -15.76
CA HIS A 175 -10.14 2.33 -15.14
C HIS A 175 -10.54 3.10 -13.88
N SER A 176 -9.62 3.26 -12.93
CA SER A 176 -9.89 3.97 -11.68
C SER A 176 -10.37 5.40 -11.94
N TYR A 177 -9.69 6.15 -12.79
CA TYR A 177 -9.97 7.56 -13.02
C TYR A 177 -11.27 7.84 -13.76
N TYR A 178 -11.66 6.97 -14.70
CA TYR A 178 -12.85 7.18 -15.54
C TYR A 178 -14.06 6.34 -15.13
N SER A 179 -13.91 5.38 -14.24
CA SER A 179 -15.04 4.59 -13.75
C SER A 179 -16.08 5.47 -13.07
N GLU A 180 -17.37 5.22 -13.33
CA GLU A 180 -18.46 5.87 -12.62
C GLU A 180 -18.69 5.25 -11.23
N ASP A 181 -18.50 3.92 -11.16
CA ASP A 181 -18.63 3.15 -9.92
C ASP A 181 -17.62 2.00 -9.93
N MET A 182 -16.57 2.13 -9.12
CA MET A 182 -15.49 1.15 -9.02
C MET A 182 -15.96 -0.07 -8.24
N ASP A 183 -15.72 -1.26 -8.77
CA ASP A 183 -15.99 -2.54 -8.09
C ASP A 183 -14.89 -2.84 -7.05
N ILE A 184 -15.09 -2.38 -5.82
CA ILE A 184 -14.14 -2.52 -4.71
C ILE A 184 -13.86 -3.99 -4.41
N VAL A 185 -14.91 -4.80 -4.31
CA VAL A 185 -14.80 -6.24 -3.99
C VAL A 185 -14.12 -6.98 -5.14
N GLY A 186 -14.56 -6.74 -6.37
CA GLY A 186 -13.97 -7.37 -7.54
C GLY A 186 -12.48 -7.08 -7.70
N ILE A 187 -12.03 -5.87 -7.36
CA ILE A 187 -10.62 -5.50 -7.33
C ILE A 187 -9.86 -6.33 -6.28
N ILE A 188 -10.36 -6.40 -5.04
CA ILE A 188 -9.70 -7.14 -3.96
C ILE A 188 -9.61 -8.63 -4.33
N GLU A 189 -10.70 -9.25 -4.81
CA GLU A 189 -10.71 -10.66 -5.19
C GLU A 189 -9.78 -10.95 -6.39
N THR A 190 -9.77 -10.06 -7.40
CA THR A 190 -8.95 -10.25 -8.61
C THR A 190 -7.46 -10.16 -8.31
N PHE A 191 -7.04 -9.14 -7.59
CA PHE A 191 -5.62 -8.88 -7.33
C PHE A 191 -5.10 -9.60 -6.09
N GLY A 192 -5.95 -9.92 -5.11
CA GLY A 192 -5.64 -10.78 -3.98
C GLY A 192 -5.68 -12.27 -4.34
N ARG A 193 -6.27 -12.64 -5.50
CA ARG A 193 -6.46 -14.05 -5.90
C ARG A 193 -7.19 -14.87 -4.84
N LEU A 194 -8.16 -14.26 -4.20
CA LEU A 194 -8.94 -14.82 -3.09
C LEU A 194 -10.43 -14.66 -3.34
N GLU A 195 -11.22 -15.37 -2.59
CA GLU A 195 -12.68 -15.21 -2.56
C GLU A 195 -13.09 -14.74 -1.16
N LEU A 196 -13.73 -13.59 -1.11
CA LEU A 196 -14.25 -13.03 0.13
C LEU A 196 -15.61 -13.65 0.47
N SER A 197 -15.86 -13.90 1.75
CA SER A 197 -17.18 -14.25 2.24
C SER A 197 -18.16 -13.07 2.05
N ASP A 198 -19.45 -13.35 2.01
CA ASP A 198 -20.50 -12.30 1.91
C ASP A 198 -20.40 -11.24 3.02
N GLY A 199 -19.92 -11.63 4.20
CA GLY A 199 -19.69 -10.71 5.31
C GLY A 199 -18.54 -9.75 5.03
N GLU A 200 -17.43 -10.25 4.50
CA GLU A 200 -16.26 -9.48 4.12
C GLU A 200 -16.54 -8.56 2.94
N LYS A 201 -17.26 -9.03 1.92
CA LYS A 201 -17.73 -8.21 0.79
C LYS A 201 -18.51 -6.99 1.28
N ARG A 202 -19.51 -7.23 2.12
CA ARG A 202 -20.28 -6.12 2.72
C ARG A 202 -19.43 -5.18 3.57
N ALA A 203 -18.42 -5.69 4.28
CA ALA A 203 -17.54 -4.87 5.09
C ALA A 203 -16.64 -3.96 4.23
N TYR A 204 -16.10 -4.46 3.12
CA TYR A 204 -15.30 -3.64 2.21
C TYR A 204 -16.13 -2.58 1.46
N GLU A 205 -17.39 -2.86 1.15
CA GLU A 205 -18.26 -1.91 0.49
C GLU A 205 -18.94 -0.90 1.45
N ALA A 206 -19.03 -1.22 2.74
CA ALA A 206 -19.74 -0.40 3.73
C ALA A 206 -19.33 1.09 3.74
N PRO A 207 -18.04 1.46 3.52
CA PRO A 207 -17.64 2.87 3.46
C PRO A 207 -18.16 3.63 2.23
N TYR A 208 -18.68 2.94 1.23
CA TYR A 208 -18.98 3.47 -0.10
C TYR A 208 -20.45 3.30 -0.49
N PRO A 209 -21.38 4.02 0.15
CA PRO A 209 -22.82 3.85 -0.12
C PRO A 209 -23.25 4.28 -1.54
N SER A 210 -22.39 4.97 -2.27
CA SER A 210 -22.58 5.29 -3.71
C SER A 210 -21.25 5.68 -4.34
N GLY A 211 -21.16 5.74 -5.68
CA GLY A 211 -19.95 6.06 -6.44
C GLY A 211 -19.27 7.37 -6.02
N LYS A 212 -20.03 8.39 -5.61
CA LYS A 212 -19.47 9.66 -5.14
C LYS A 212 -18.56 9.54 -3.90
N TYR A 213 -18.75 8.50 -3.08
CA TYR A 213 -17.89 8.23 -1.93
C TYR A 213 -16.59 7.51 -2.30
N LYS A 214 -16.43 7.11 -3.57
CA LYS A 214 -15.24 6.42 -4.10
C LYS A 214 -14.24 7.39 -4.75
N ALA A 215 -14.46 8.71 -4.68
CA ALA A 215 -13.63 9.72 -5.35
C ALA A 215 -12.14 9.60 -4.97
N GLY A 216 -11.81 9.24 -3.73
CA GLY A 216 -10.45 8.94 -3.29
C GLY A 216 -9.85 7.76 -4.03
N ALA A 217 -10.56 6.62 -4.08
CA ALA A 217 -10.12 5.43 -4.80
C ALA A 217 -10.00 5.69 -6.30
N HIS A 218 -10.92 6.46 -6.89
CA HIS A 218 -10.84 6.82 -8.31
C HIS A 218 -9.58 7.58 -8.70
N VAL A 219 -9.03 8.40 -7.81
CA VAL A 219 -7.90 9.26 -8.17
C VAL A 219 -6.54 8.75 -7.69
N TRP A 220 -6.49 7.90 -6.68
CA TRP A 220 -5.22 7.47 -6.09
C TRP A 220 -4.21 6.95 -7.10
N PRO A 221 -4.51 6.01 -8.01
CA PRO A 221 -3.53 5.54 -8.98
C PRO A 221 -2.98 6.66 -9.87
N TYR A 222 -3.81 7.67 -10.20
CA TYR A 222 -3.40 8.83 -10.99
C TYR A 222 -2.43 9.75 -10.25
N LEU A 223 -2.41 9.73 -8.91
CA LEU A 223 -1.52 10.56 -8.10
C LEU A 223 -0.09 9.99 -8.02
N ILE A 224 0.14 8.70 -8.28
CA ILE A 224 1.46 8.06 -8.16
C ILE A 224 2.55 8.83 -8.91
N PRO A 225 2.40 9.20 -10.21
CA PRO A 225 3.45 9.90 -10.94
C PRO A 225 3.60 11.38 -10.56
N THR A 226 2.83 11.89 -9.62
CA THR A 226 2.91 13.32 -9.24
C THR A 226 4.09 13.63 -8.32
N GLN A 227 4.67 12.62 -7.63
CA GLN A 227 5.69 12.79 -6.61
C GLN A 227 7.05 12.14 -6.96
N LEU A 228 7.28 11.80 -8.23
CA LEU A 228 8.48 11.07 -8.67
C LEU A 228 9.77 11.75 -8.23
N LYS A 229 9.86 13.07 -8.40
CA LYS A 229 11.07 13.84 -8.07
C LYS A 229 11.29 13.94 -6.54
N GLU A 230 10.22 14.18 -5.80
CA GLU A 230 10.28 14.26 -4.34
C GLU A 230 10.62 12.90 -3.73
N ASN A 231 10.04 11.81 -4.25
CA ASN A 231 10.37 10.46 -3.83
C ASN A 231 11.86 10.13 -4.09
N GLU A 232 12.41 10.53 -5.24
CA GLU A 232 13.85 10.33 -5.51
C GLU A 232 14.74 11.10 -4.52
N LYS A 233 14.35 12.30 -4.12
CA LYS A 233 15.03 13.04 -3.08
C LYS A 233 15.08 12.24 -1.76
N TYR A 234 13.94 11.71 -1.32
CA TYR A 234 13.89 10.92 -0.07
C TYR A 234 14.61 9.58 -0.16
N TRP A 235 14.65 8.96 -1.35
CA TRP A 235 15.53 7.83 -1.57
C TRP A 235 16.98 8.17 -1.24
N GLN A 236 17.51 9.25 -1.82
CA GLN A 236 18.92 9.65 -1.68
C GLN A 236 19.26 10.21 -0.29
N GLU A 237 18.36 10.97 0.31
CA GLU A 237 18.62 11.66 1.56
C GLU A 237 18.37 10.79 2.79
N VAL A 238 17.42 9.85 2.71
CA VAL A 238 16.96 9.05 3.85
C VAL A 238 17.21 7.56 3.64
N TYR A 239 16.58 6.96 2.62
CA TYR A 239 16.52 5.50 2.51
C TYR A 239 17.85 4.85 2.11
N GLU A 240 18.65 5.45 1.24
CA GLU A 240 19.99 4.97 0.90
C GLU A 240 20.99 5.09 2.07
N LYS A 241 20.58 5.77 3.14
CA LYS A 241 21.37 5.94 4.36
C LYS A 241 20.68 5.37 5.59
N TRP A 242 19.58 4.64 5.40
CA TRP A 242 18.78 4.10 6.49
C TRP A 242 19.57 3.02 7.23
N ASP A 243 19.84 3.24 8.51
CA ASP A 243 20.68 2.39 9.37
C ASP A 243 19.89 1.58 10.41
N LYS A 244 18.56 1.74 10.42
CA LYS A 244 17.66 0.99 11.31
C LYS A 244 17.09 -0.23 10.59
N PRO A 245 16.50 -1.22 11.31
CA PRO A 245 15.94 -2.42 10.70
C PRO A 245 14.91 -2.12 9.60
N PHE A 246 15.04 -2.82 8.47
CA PHE A 246 14.15 -2.72 7.32
C PHE A 246 13.80 -4.10 6.79
N LEU A 247 12.52 -4.45 6.78
CA LEU A 247 12.01 -5.72 6.27
C LEU A 247 11.24 -5.52 4.96
N VAL A 248 11.61 -6.30 3.95
CA VAL A 248 10.95 -6.38 2.64
C VAL A 248 10.24 -7.72 2.55
N ALA A 249 8.93 -7.75 2.77
CA ALA A 249 8.11 -8.97 2.83
C ALA A 249 7.09 -8.97 1.69
N PHE A 250 7.43 -9.56 0.55
CA PHE A 250 6.57 -9.57 -0.63
C PHE A 250 5.87 -10.91 -0.83
N GLY A 251 4.63 -10.86 -1.32
CA GLY A 251 3.87 -12.04 -1.71
C GLY A 251 4.58 -12.82 -2.83
N GLY A 252 4.61 -14.14 -2.73
CA GLY A 252 5.22 -15.01 -3.76
C GLY A 252 4.46 -14.96 -5.10
N GLU A 253 3.17 -14.66 -5.04
CA GLU A 253 2.28 -14.51 -6.20
C GLU A 253 1.98 -13.04 -6.56
N GLU A 254 2.70 -12.08 -5.93
CA GLU A 254 2.58 -10.65 -6.25
C GLU A 254 3.00 -10.37 -7.70
N ARG A 255 2.20 -9.57 -8.41
CA ARG A 255 2.47 -9.22 -9.83
C ARG A 255 2.32 -7.73 -10.12
N ILE A 256 1.70 -6.97 -9.22
CA ILE A 256 1.45 -5.52 -9.41
C ILE A 256 2.71 -4.73 -9.11
N THR A 257 3.25 -4.94 -7.91
CA THR A 257 4.35 -4.16 -7.36
C THR A 257 5.68 -4.92 -7.31
N ILE A 258 5.73 -6.16 -7.79
CA ILE A 258 6.90 -7.04 -7.65
C ILE A 258 8.21 -6.40 -8.17
N ARG A 259 8.13 -5.61 -9.24
CA ARG A 259 9.30 -4.90 -9.81
C ARG A 259 9.82 -3.79 -8.89
N MET A 260 8.95 -3.25 -8.02
CA MET A 260 9.34 -2.22 -7.06
C MET A 260 10.12 -2.81 -5.88
N LYS A 261 10.06 -4.13 -5.67
CA LYS A 261 10.88 -4.86 -4.71
C LYS A 261 12.38 -4.63 -4.95
N ASP A 262 12.78 -4.57 -6.22
CA ASP A 262 14.17 -4.40 -6.60
C ASP A 262 14.75 -3.05 -6.13
N ASP A 263 13.94 -1.99 -6.08
CA ASP A 263 14.38 -0.71 -5.54
C ASP A 263 14.75 -0.83 -4.05
N PHE A 264 13.95 -1.52 -3.26
CA PHE A 264 14.25 -1.76 -1.84
C PHE A 264 15.50 -2.62 -1.66
N VAL A 265 15.60 -3.71 -2.42
CA VAL A 265 16.75 -4.64 -2.36
C VAL A 265 18.05 -3.96 -2.73
N ASN A 266 18.04 -3.07 -3.74
CA ASN A 266 19.24 -2.45 -4.28
C ASN A 266 19.62 -1.13 -3.61
N ARG A 267 18.67 -0.44 -2.96
CA ARG A 267 18.88 0.93 -2.46
C ARG A 267 18.86 1.03 -0.93
N ILE A 268 18.24 0.07 -0.22
CA ILE A 268 18.28 0.05 1.25
C ILE A 268 19.54 -0.67 1.72
N PRO A 269 20.31 -0.11 2.66
CA PRO A 269 21.44 -0.80 3.24
C PRO A 269 21.01 -2.03 4.07
N ASN A 270 21.47 -3.22 3.68
CA ASN A 270 21.26 -4.49 4.40
C ASN A 270 19.78 -4.79 4.80
N PRO A 271 18.81 -4.72 3.87
CA PRO A 271 17.44 -5.05 4.21
C PRO A 271 17.29 -6.54 4.47
N THR A 272 16.45 -6.92 5.43
CA THR A 272 15.98 -8.29 5.54
C THR A 272 14.93 -8.53 4.45
N ILE A 273 15.05 -9.61 3.70
CA ILE A 273 14.18 -9.90 2.56
C ILE A 273 13.56 -11.26 2.77
N ILE A 274 12.24 -11.34 2.70
CA ILE A 274 11.48 -12.59 2.76
C ILE A 274 10.42 -12.64 1.66
N THR A 275 10.00 -13.85 1.35
CA THR A 275 8.87 -14.13 0.46
C THR A 275 7.73 -14.75 1.23
N LEU A 276 6.52 -14.22 1.04
CA LEU A 276 5.29 -14.75 1.62
C LEU A 276 4.67 -15.73 0.62
N GLY A 277 5.03 -17.01 0.73
CA GLY A 277 4.63 -18.04 -0.23
C GLY A 277 3.11 -18.16 -0.34
N GLY A 278 2.62 -18.25 -1.58
CA GLY A 278 1.19 -18.36 -1.89
C GLY A 278 0.38 -17.07 -1.76
N ALA A 279 0.94 -15.99 -1.20
CA ALA A 279 0.23 -14.73 -1.07
C ALA A 279 0.32 -13.88 -2.34
N GLY A 280 -0.81 -13.29 -2.76
CA GLY A 280 -0.93 -12.30 -3.82
C GLY A 280 -0.74 -10.88 -3.32
N HIS A 281 -1.54 -9.93 -3.84
CA HIS A 281 -1.37 -8.51 -3.54
C HIS A 281 -1.83 -8.12 -2.11
N PHE A 282 -2.93 -8.68 -1.64
CA PHE A 282 -3.50 -8.36 -0.32
C PHE A 282 -3.05 -9.36 0.75
N VAL A 283 -1.75 -9.40 1.04
CA VAL A 283 -1.12 -10.33 1.99
C VAL A 283 -1.80 -10.39 3.35
N GLN A 284 -2.41 -9.29 3.80
CA GLN A 284 -3.11 -9.20 5.07
C GLN A 284 -4.37 -10.08 5.12
N GLU A 285 -5.01 -10.27 3.95
CA GLU A 285 -6.14 -11.18 3.81
C GLU A 285 -5.73 -12.64 3.74
N GLU A 286 -4.62 -12.89 3.09
CA GLU A 286 -4.20 -14.23 2.71
C GLU A 286 -3.36 -14.90 3.80
N VAL A 287 -2.41 -14.18 4.37
CA VAL A 287 -1.44 -14.69 5.38
C VAL A 287 -1.27 -13.71 6.55
N GLY A 288 -2.34 -12.97 6.89
CA GLY A 288 -2.28 -11.89 7.87
C GLY A 288 -1.73 -12.30 9.24
N PRO A 289 -2.25 -13.37 9.89
CA PRO A 289 -1.75 -13.82 11.19
C PRO A 289 -0.28 -14.22 11.16
N GLU A 290 0.14 -14.96 10.13
CA GLU A 290 1.52 -15.41 9.93
C GLU A 290 2.44 -14.21 9.70
N LEU A 291 2.03 -13.26 8.85
CA LEU A 291 2.77 -12.04 8.61
C LEU A 291 2.90 -11.20 9.89
N ALA A 292 1.84 -11.10 10.69
CA ALA A 292 1.90 -10.40 11.96
C ALA A 292 2.91 -11.04 12.92
N GLN A 293 2.98 -12.39 12.99
CA GLN A 293 3.98 -13.08 13.78
C GLN A 293 5.40 -12.86 13.27
N ILE A 294 5.61 -12.88 11.96
CA ILE A 294 6.90 -12.55 11.33
C ILE A 294 7.34 -11.13 11.68
N ILE A 295 6.41 -10.17 11.65
CA ILE A 295 6.69 -8.79 12.03
C ILE A 295 7.09 -8.69 13.52
N ILE A 296 6.41 -9.40 14.41
CA ILE A 296 6.78 -9.46 15.84
C ILE A 296 8.19 -10.03 16.00
N ASP A 297 8.49 -11.16 15.38
CA ASP A 297 9.81 -11.79 15.46
C ASP A 297 10.91 -10.86 14.92
N PHE A 298 10.62 -10.12 13.84
CA PHE A 298 11.53 -9.11 13.31
C PHE A 298 11.75 -7.94 14.28
N ILE A 299 10.68 -7.42 14.90
CA ILE A 299 10.77 -6.34 15.91
C ILE A 299 11.63 -6.78 17.10
N GLU A 300 11.48 -8.02 17.53
CA GLU A 300 12.24 -8.61 18.64
C GLU A 300 13.68 -9.00 18.28
N GLY A 301 14.11 -8.76 17.05
CA GLY A 301 15.46 -9.08 16.54
C GLY A 301 15.72 -10.57 16.34
N LYS A 302 14.66 -11.38 16.24
CA LYS A 302 14.76 -12.80 15.89
C LYS A 302 15.02 -12.97 14.39
N GLU A 303 15.54 -14.12 14.01
CA GLU A 303 15.67 -14.51 12.61
C GLU A 303 14.27 -14.73 12.00
N VAL A 304 14.03 -14.12 10.85
CA VAL A 304 12.80 -14.28 10.06
C VAL A 304 13.14 -14.95 8.72
N ASN A 305 12.26 -15.84 8.29
CA ASN A 305 12.45 -16.65 7.10
C ASN A 305 11.24 -16.54 6.18
N ASP A 306 11.40 -17.01 4.94
CA ASP A 306 10.32 -17.12 3.98
C ASP A 306 9.15 -17.91 4.57
N LEU A 307 7.93 -17.42 4.34
CA LEU A 307 6.73 -18.19 4.62
C LEU A 307 6.52 -19.15 3.45
N LEU A 308 6.57 -20.45 3.73
CA LEU A 308 6.31 -21.46 2.71
C LEU A 308 4.82 -21.49 2.36
N ALA A 309 4.52 -21.61 1.07
CA ALA A 309 3.14 -21.85 0.63
C ALA A 309 2.60 -23.12 1.30
N SER A 310 1.41 -23.01 1.91
CA SER A 310 0.72 -24.21 2.42
C SER A 310 0.52 -25.20 1.27
N GLN A 311 1.01 -26.41 1.43
CA GLN A 311 0.73 -27.50 0.48
C GLN A 311 -0.75 -27.88 0.68
N ASN A 312 -1.63 -27.35 -0.17
CA ASN A 312 -3.03 -27.79 -0.27
C ASN A 312 -3.14 -28.89 -1.31
#